data_687fe3dddcc87186db903530399eb130
#
_entry.id   687fe3dddcc87186db903530399eb130
#
_cell.length_a   1.000
_cell.length_b   1.000
_cell.length_c   1.000
_cell.angle_alpha   90.00
_cell.angle_beta   90.00
_cell.angle_gamma   90.00
#
_symmetry.space_group_name_H-M   'P 1'
#
loop_
_entity.id
_entity.type
_entity.pdbx_description
1 polymer ?
#
loop_
_entity_poly.entity_id
_entity_poly.type
_entity_poly.pdbx_seq_one_letter_code
_entity_poly.pdbx_strand_id
1 'polypeptide(L)'
;MRHIIRGDRAALAAIAIVLAGCSATAGSQTPATPDDRAPKAPGNARQDSHQNPQRDRSDRPRGDAGSGPGESDPAAVRANELGAVPVLMYHQITDEPRSIDDRTPQEFRAELERLAREGYVPVTAREFTGADMDIPAGKHPVVLTFDDSTPSPFRLGDDGRPAPGTAVDILLDVAGRHPGFRPVATFFVNADPFGEPGGRKTLKWLDDHGFEIGNHTLKHNALGDADDATVQWDIASNQWLIDKALPDSPVVSMALPYGSMPRDRKLALTGEYGGVRYRHQGVYLAGGRPAPSPYSSDLDPGAIPRIRSQETDTAEGAYSSSAWLDKLGDGTVERYTSDGDPETVSFPREMAHRLAFDRQEAARPY
;
A
#
# COMPACT_ATOMS: atom_id res chain seq x y z
N MET A 1 35.19 27.28 -53.45
CA MET A 1 35.16 28.31 -52.36
C MET A 1 35.22 27.56 -51.03
N ARG A 2 36.28 27.83 -50.28
CA ARG A 2 36.61 27.18 -48.99
C ARG A 2 35.86 27.91 -47.89
N HIS A 3 35.14 27.21 -47.00
CA HIS A 3 34.77 27.73 -45.70
C HIS A 3 35.21 26.80 -44.56
N ILE A 4 35.89 27.45 -43.66
CA ILE A 4 36.72 27.04 -42.56
C ILE A 4 35.80 26.65 -41.38
N ILE A 5 36.05 25.47 -40.81
CA ILE A 5 35.46 25.00 -39.55
C ILE A 5 36.30 25.55 -38.39
N ARG A 6 35.71 26.32 -37.49
CA ARG A 6 36.29 26.71 -36.19
C ARG A 6 35.73 25.79 -35.10
N GLY A 7 36.63 25.10 -34.43
CA GLY A 7 36.32 24.31 -33.26
C GLY A 7 36.35 25.20 -31.98
N ASP A 8 35.39 25.02 -31.13
CA ASP A 8 35.41 25.59 -29.78
C ASP A 8 35.79 24.51 -28.76
N ARG A 9 36.82 24.83 -27.99
CA ARG A 9 37.39 24.00 -26.93
C ARG A 9 36.59 24.24 -25.65
N ALA A 10 35.98 23.22 -25.08
CA ALA A 10 35.42 23.27 -23.74
C ALA A 10 36.55 23.14 -22.70
N ALA A 11 36.58 24.04 -21.74
CA ALA A 11 37.53 24.07 -20.63
C ALA A 11 37.01 23.19 -19.49
N LEU A 12 37.85 22.22 -19.07
CA LEU A 12 37.65 21.44 -17.83
C LEU A 12 38.15 22.29 -16.65
N ALA A 13 37.28 22.57 -15.71
CA ALA A 13 37.64 23.15 -14.42
C ALA A 13 37.80 21.99 -13.40
N ALA A 14 39.06 21.83 -12.93
CA ALA A 14 39.39 20.91 -11.85
C ALA A 14 39.12 21.59 -10.50
N ILE A 15 38.28 21.02 -9.66
CA ILE A 15 38.07 21.47 -8.27
C ILE A 15 39.00 20.61 -7.37
N ALA A 16 39.97 21.27 -6.75
CA ALA A 16 40.84 20.69 -5.74
C ALA A 16 40.14 20.74 -4.36
N ILE A 17 39.94 19.57 -3.72
CA ILE A 17 39.46 19.46 -2.34
C ILE A 17 40.67 19.47 -1.41
N VAL A 18 40.73 20.46 -0.55
CA VAL A 18 41.72 20.57 0.52
C VAL A 18 41.23 19.77 1.73
N LEU A 19 41.95 18.71 2.10
CA LEU A 19 41.77 17.94 3.34
C LEU A 19 42.52 18.62 4.47
N ALA A 20 41.78 19.20 5.41
CA ALA A 20 42.35 19.65 6.69
C ALA A 20 42.26 18.51 7.73
N GLY A 21 43.38 17.94 8.12
CA GLY A 21 43.48 16.96 9.18
C GLY A 21 43.40 17.61 10.56
N CYS A 22 42.51 17.10 11.43
CA CYS A 22 42.58 17.34 12.87
C CYS A 22 42.81 16.00 13.57
N SER A 23 44.02 15.88 14.15
CA SER A 23 44.39 14.81 15.08
C SER A 23 43.71 15.05 16.42
N ALA A 24 42.97 14.11 16.94
CA ALA A 24 42.51 14.07 18.31
C ALA A 24 42.95 12.76 18.97
N THR A 25 43.61 12.90 20.10
CA THR A 25 44.23 11.91 20.96
C THR A 25 43.24 10.93 21.56
N ALA A 26 43.62 9.67 21.54
CA ALA A 26 42.90 8.55 22.15
C ALA A 26 43.00 8.59 23.68
N GLY A 27 41.88 8.63 24.36
CA GLY A 27 41.70 8.34 25.76
C GLY A 27 41.04 6.97 25.94
N SER A 28 41.78 6.01 26.51
CA SER A 28 41.27 4.67 26.84
C SER A 28 40.26 4.73 27.99
N GLN A 29 39.06 4.26 27.78
CA GLN A 29 38.13 3.88 28.84
C GLN A 29 37.64 2.46 28.61
N THR A 30 37.91 1.61 29.61
CA THR A 30 37.44 0.23 29.71
C THR A 30 35.93 0.15 29.86
N PRO A 31 35.20 -0.76 29.18
CA PRO A 31 33.79 -0.94 29.40
C PRO A 31 33.50 -1.78 30.64
N ALA A 32 32.55 -1.30 31.44
CA ALA A 32 31.97 -2.04 32.56
C ALA A 32 30.96 -3.08 32.03
N THR A 33 31.05 -4.29 32.61
CA THR A 33 30.14 -5.41 32.37
C THR A 33 28.77 -5.16 32.99
N PRO A 34 27.66 -5.47 32.30
CA PRO A 34 26.31 -5.48 32.90
C PRO A 34 26.08 -6.80 33.64
N ASP A 35 25.53 -6.69 34.81
CA ASP A 35 25.13 -7.72 35.78
C ASP A 35 23.92 -8.56 35.24
N ASP A 36 24.13 -9.89 35.20
CA ASP A 36 23.10 -10.89 34.88
C ASP A 36 22.18 -11.09 36.09
N ARG A 37 20.95 -10.63 36.02
CA ARG A 37 19.86 -11.13 36.87
C ARG A 37 18.53 -11.18 36.16
N ALA A 38 18.20 -12.38 35.71
CA ALA A 38 16.84 -12.71 35.30
C ALA A 38 15.92 -12.83 36.55
N PRO A 39 14.68 -12.33 36.53
CA PRO A 39 13.68 -12.62 37.55
C PRO A 39 13.05 -13.98 37.33
N LYS A 40 12.97 -14.76 38.40
CA LYS A 40 12.29 -16.06 38.49
C LYS A 40 10.78 -15.90 38.43
N ALA A 41 10.13 -16.79 37.70
CA ALA A 41 8.69 -16.96 37.67
C ALA A 41 8.13 -17.46 39.02
N PRO A 42 6.95 -17.00 39.46
CA PRO A 42 6.19 -17.65 40.53
C PRO A 42 5.36 -18.80 40.01
N GLY A 43 5.37 -19.88 40.79
CA GLY A 43 4.73 -21.15 40.45
C GLY A 43 3.23 -21.21 40.72
N ASN A 44 2.71 -22.26 40.14
CA ASN A 44 1.40 -22.90 40.23
C ASN A 44 0.50 -22.59 41.45
N ALA A 45 -0.79 -22.33 41.17
CA ALA A 45 -1.86 -22.91 41.99
C ALA A 45 -3.22 -22.90 41.23
N ARG A 46 -3.73 -24.14 41.12
CA ARG A 46 -5.13 -24.59 41.22
C ARG A 46 -6.06 -24.48 40.01
N GLN A 47 -6.37 -25.71 39.56
CA GLN A 47 -7.56 -26.14 38.83
C GLN A 47 -8.82 -25.73 39.58
N ASP A 48 -9.80 -25.22 38.84
CA ASP A 48 -11.21 -25.40 39.16
C ASP A 48 -11.98 -25.72 37.87
N SER A 49 -12.59 -26.86 37.93
CA SER A 49 -13.45 -27.48 36.95
C SER A 49 -14.81 -26.80 36.91
N HIS A 50 -15.23 -26.24 35.77
CA HIS A 50 -16.64 -25.95 35.52
C HIS A 50 -17.12 -26.74 34.30
N GLN A 51 -18.01 -27.66 34.59
CA GLN A 51 -18.79 -28.52 33.69
C GLN A 51 -19.64 -27.66 32.76
N ASN A 52 -19.55 -27.98 31.48
CA ASN A 52 -20.42 -27.44 30.42
C ASN A 52 -21.64 -28.40 30.29
N PRO A 53 -22.89 -27.94 30.42
CA PRO A 53 -24.04 -28.80 30.11
C PRO A 53 -24.27 -28.83 28.60
N GLN A 54 -24.11 -30.00 28.03
CA GLN A 54 -24.62 -30.34 26.69
C GLN A 54 -26.14 -30.10 26.65
N ARG A 55 -26.57 -29.17 25.77
CA ARG A 55 -27.96 -29.08 25.35
C ARG A 55 -28.15 -29.90 24.06
N ASP A 56 -28.92 -30.93 24.21
CA ASP A 56 -29.51 -31.77 23.19
C ASP A 56 -30.21 -30.92 22.10
N ARG A 57 -29.82 -31.15 20.83
CA ARG A 57 -30.45 -30.55 19.64
C ARG A 57 -31.08 -31.68 18.83
N SER A 58 -32.25 -32.11 19.22
CA SER A 58 -33.14 -32.89 18.36
C SER A 58 -34.45 -32.13 18.20
N ASP A 59 -34.93 -32.08 16.94
CA ASP A 59 -36.24 -31.68 16.47
C ASP A 59 -36.58 -30.18 16.38
N ARG A 60 -36.23 -29.60 15.22
CA ARG A 60 -37.04 -28.56 14.59
C ARG A 60 -37.34 -28.92 13.13
N PRO A 61 -38.59 -28.73 12.67
CA PRO A 61 -38.96 -29.03 11.27
C PRO A 61 -38.22 -28.08 10.33
N ARG A 62 -37.79 -28.59 9.16
CA ARG A 62 -37.31 -27.78 8.05
C ARG A 62 -38.49 -26.96 7.52
N GLY A 63 -38.58 -25.73 8.00
CA GLY A 63 -39.35 -24.67 7.35
C GLY A 63 -38.48 -24.04 6.26
N ASP A 64 -39.11 -23.65 5.16
CA ASP A 64 -38.55 -22.93 4.03
C ASP A 64 -37.52 -21.91 4.49
N ALA A 65 -36.30 -22.00 3.95
CA ALA A 65 -35.25 -21.00 4.14
C ALA A 65 -35.66 -19.74 3.35
N GLY A 66 -36.46 -18.90 3.99
CA GLY A 66 -36.58 -17.50 3.58
C GLY A 66 -35.23 -16.83 3.76
N SER A 67 -34.70 -16.25 2.68
CA SER A 67 -33.49 -15.43 2.62
C SER A 67 -33.47 -14.48 3.83
N GLY A 68 -32.40 -14.53 4.63
CA GLY A 68 -32.16 -13.57 5.69
C GLY A 68 -32.01 -12.15 5.12
N PRO A 69 -32.22 -11.09 5.89
CA PRO A 69 -32.02 -9.74 5.43
C PRO A 69 -30.51 -9.51 5.21
N GLY A 70 -30.03 -9.56 3.94
CA GLY A 70 -28.66 -9.18 3.59
C GLY A 70 -28.02 -9.88 2.39
N GLU A 71 -28.49 -11.00 1.91
CA GLU A 71 -27.90 -11.67 0.74
C GLU A 71 -28.44 -11.01 -0.55
N SER A 72 -27.64 -10.13 -1.14
CA SER A 72 -27.92 -9.59 -2.49
C SER A 72 -27.76 -10.73 -3.50
N ASP A 73 -28.70 -10.88 -4.43
CA ASP A 73 -28.50 -11.77 -5.58
C ASP A 73 -27.27 -11.31 -6.38
N PRO A 74 -26.19 -12.11 -6.49
CA PRO A 74 -24.98 -11.72 -7.21
C PRO A 74 -25.25 -11.32 -8.66
N ALA A 75 -26.20 -11.98 -9.34
CA ALA A 75 -26.59 -11.66 -10.69
C ALA A 75 -27.30 -10.29 -10.80
N ALA A 76 -28.11 -9.92 -9.80
CA ALA A 76 -28.83 -8.65 -9.77
C ALA A 76 -27.86 -7.45 -9.66
N VAL A 77 -26.76 -7.59 -8.90
CA VAL A 77 -25.73 -6.55 -8.78
C VAL A 77 -24.58 -6.72 -9.78
N ARG A 78 -24.68 -7.72 -10.65
CA ARG A 78 -23.63 -8.09 -11.62
C ARG A 78 -22.26 -8.26 -10.95
N ALA A 79 -22.23 -9.04 -9.84
CA ALA A 79 -21.02 -9.27 -9.08
C ALA A 79 -19.96 -9.94 -9.96
N ASN A 80 -18.75 -9.43 -9.92
CA ASN A 80 -17.58 -10.00 -10.60
C ASN A 80 -16.33 -9.79 -9.75
N GLU A 81 -16.17 -10.61 -8.74
CA GLU A 81 -15.05 -10.47 -7.81
C GLU A 81 -13.72 -11.00 -8.37
N LEU A 82 -13.74 -11.53 -9.61
CA LEU A 82 -12.53 -11.85 -10.39
C LEU A 82 -12.12 -10.71 -11.35
N GLY A 83 -12.86 -9.60 -11.36
CA GLY A 83 -12.54 -8.42 -12.16
C GLY A 83 -11.32 -7.65 -11.65
N ALA A 84 -10.83 -6.72 -12.46
CA ALA A 84 -9.65 -5.92 -12.15
C ALA A 84 -9.93 -4.84 -11.08
N VAL A 85 -8.91 -4.55 -10.27
CA VAL A 85 -8.94 -3.54 -9.21
C VAL A 85 -7.95 -2.41 -9.54
N PRO A 86 -8.38 -1.14 -9.58
CA PRO A 86 -7.44 -0.03 -9.73
C PRO A 86 -6.63 0.17 -8.44
N VAL A 87 -5.31 0.07 -8.57
CA VAL A 87 -4.35 0.45 -7.52
C VAL A 87 -3.68 1.74 -7.99
N LEU A 88 -4.09 2.86 -7.42
CA LEU A 88 -3.65 4.19 -7.85
C LEU A 88 -2.39 4.62 -7.11
N MET A 89 -1.43 5.15 -7.85
CA MET A 89 -0.13 5.59 -7.36
C MET A 89 -0.03 7.11 -7.43
N TYR A 90 0.15 7.73 -6.28
CA TYR A 90 0.35 9.15 -6.08
C TYR A 90 1.73 9.41 -5.47
N HIS A 91 2.26 10.61 -5.68
CA HIS A 91 3.47 11.11 -5.04
C HIS A 91 3.17 12.43 -4.34
N GLN A 92 3.42 13.56 -4.98
CA GLN A 92 3.16 14.85 -4.39
C GLN A 92 1.78 15.39 -4.75
N ILE A 93 1.16 16.08 -3.77
CA ILE A 93 -0.04 16.88 -3.98
C ILE A 93 0.37 18.35 -3.76
N THR A 94 0.51 19.11 -4.84
CA THR A 94 1.12 20.45 -4.81
C THR A 94 0.50 21.39 -5.84
N ASP A 95 0.40 22.68 -5.50
CA ASP A 95 -0.07 23.69 -6.45
C ASP A 95 0.94 24.00 -7.57
N GLU A 96 2.18 23.55 -7.42
CA GLU A 96 3.26 23.70 -8.40
C GLU A 96 3.82 22.36 -8.85
N PRO A 97 3.09 21.57 -9.67
CA PRO A 97 3.59 20.30 -10.20
C PRO A 97 4.88 20.48 -10.98
N ARG A 98 5.88 19.63 -10.72
CA ARG A 98 7.21 19.64 -11.37
C ARG A 98 7.52 18.35 -12.09
N SER A 99 6.73 17.33 -11.85
CA SER A 99 6.86 16.03 -12.49
C SER A 99 5.49 15.52 -12.93
N ILE A 100 5.52 14.54 -13.81
CA ILE A 100 4.32 13.83 -14.28
C ILE A 100 3.66 12.99 -13.16
N ASP A 101 4.35 12.77 -12.05
CA ASP A 101 3.86 12.04 -10.88
C ASP A 101 3.16 12.97 -9.86
N ASP A 102 3.29 14.30 -10.04
CA ASP A 102 2.67 15.28 -9.16
C ASP A 102 1.21 15.55 -9.57
N ARG A 103 0.35 15.82 -8.60
CA ARG A 103 -1.03 16.23 -8.80
C ARG A 103 -1.29 17.55 -8.05
N THR A 104 -2.16 18.38 -8.61
CA THR A 104 -2.68 19.51 -7.85
C THR A 104 -3.72 19.05 -6.83
N PRO A 105 -3.93 19.78 -5.71
CA PRO A 105 -5.00 19.51 -4.77
C PRO A 105 -6.38 19.45 -5.42
N GLN A 106 -6.61 20.25 -6.45
CA GLN A 106 -7.86 20.30 -7.19
C GLN A 106 -8.07 19.03 -8.04
N GLU A 107 -7.07 18.57 -8.78
CA GLU A 107 -7.13 17.34 -9.59
C GLU A 107 -7.29 16.13 -8.70
N PHE A 108 -6.53 16.03 -7.61
CA PHE A 108 -6.64 14.94 -6.65
C PHE A 108 -8.06 14.88 -6.06
N ARG A 109 -8.62 16.02 -5.63
CA ARG A 109 -10.00 16.10 -5.15
C ARG A 109 -11.00 15.64 -6.20
N ALA A 110 -10.85 16.09 -7.44
CA ALA A 110 -11.76 15.73 -8.54
C ALA A 110 -11.74 14.22 -8.81
N GLU A 111 -10.57 13.58 -8.76
CA GLU A 111 -10.42 12.14 -8.90
C GLU A 111 -11.08 11.37 -7.76
N LEU A 112 -10.88 11.78 -6.50
CA LEU A 112 -11.56 11.16 -5.35
C LEU A 112 -13.08 11.30 -5.43
N GLU A 113 -13.60 12.46 -5.82
CA GLU A 113 -15.03 12.69 -6.01
C GLU A 113 -15.59 11.86 -7.17
N ARG A 114 -14.82 11.66 -8.23
CA ARG A 114 -15.16 10.73 -9.32
C ARG A 114 -15.29 9.31 -8.79
N LEU A 115 -14.27 8.81 -8.09
CA LEU A 115 -14.26 7.48 -7.50
C LEU A 115 -15.46 7.26 -6.58
N ALA A 116 -15.77 8.23 -5.71
CA ALA A 116 -16.91 8.14 -4.80
C ALA A 116 -18.25 8.07 -5.56
N ARG A 117 -18.44 8.91 -6.59
CA ARG A 117 -19.66 8.91 -7.43
C ARG A 117 -19.81 7.62 -8.24
N GLU A 118 -18.71 7.03 -8.71
CA GLU A 118 -18.72 5.78 -9.47
C GLU A 118 -18.83 4.54 -8.58
N GLY A 119 -18.99 4.71 -7.26
CA GLY A 119 -19.22 3.63 -6.31
C GLY A 119 -17.97 2.87 -5.88
N TYR A 120 -16.80 3.46 -6.04
CA TYR A 120 -15.58 2.90 -5.49
C TYR A 120 -15.51 3.07 -3.96
N VAL A 121 -14.94 2.08 -3.30
CA VAL A 121 -14.68 2.06 -1.85
C VAL A 121 -13.17 1.89 -1.65
N PRO A 122 -12.48 2.88 -1.05
CA PRO A 122 -11.07 2.75 -0.76
C PRO A 122 -10.78 1.61 0.20
N VAL A 123 -9.77 0.82 -0.11
CA VAL A 123 -9.18 -0.21 0.74
C VAL A 123 -7.67 -0.01 0.83
N THR A 124 -7.05 -0.53 1.88
CA THR A 124 -5.59 -0.51 2.02
C THR A 124 -4.93 -1.57 1.13
N ALA A 125 -3.64 -1.42 0.87
CA ALA A 125 -2.84 -2.43 0.16
C ALA A 125 -2.84 -3.77 0.90
N ARG A 126 -2.85 -3.76 2.23
CA ARG A 126 -2.97 -4.94 3.09
C ARG A 126 -4.30 -5.65 2.90
N GLU A 127 -5.43 -4.92 2.97
CA GLU A 127 -6.77 -5.48 2.76
C GLU A 127 -6.88 -6.11 1.36
N PHE A 128 -6.37 -5.41 0.35
CA PHE A 128 -6.35 -5.92 -1.02
C PHE A 128 -5.51 -7.20 -1.15
N THR A 129 -4.23 -7.18 -0.73
CA THR A 129 -3.34 -8.34 -0.90
C THR A 129 -3.77 -9.53 -0.02
N GLY A 130 -4.31 -9.24 1.18
CA GLY A 130 -4.85 -10.26 2.09
C GLY A 130 -6.19 -10.84 1.64
N ALA A 131 -6.82 -10.26 0.61
CA ALA A 131 -8.20 -10.58 0.20
C ALA A 131 -9.21 -10.44 1.36
N ASP A 132 -8.99 -9.41 2.20
CA ASP A 132 -9.82 -9.08 3.37
C ASP A 132 -10.53 -7.74 3.12
N MET A 133 -11.34 -7.73 2.06
CA MET A 133 -12.06 -6.55 1.60
C MET A 133 -13.55 -6.69 1.90
N ASP A 134 -14.06 -5.90 2.86
CA ASP A 134 -15.50 -5.78 3.14
C ASP A 134 -16.09 -4.66 2.27
N ILE A 135 -16.57 -5.03 1.09
CA ILE A 135 -17.10 -4.12 0.06
C ILE A 135 -18.61 -4.35 -0.08
N PRO A 136 -19.45 -3.32 0.09
CA PRO A 136 -20.89 -3.47 -0.08
C PRO A 136 -21.28 -3.95 -1.48
N ALA A 137 -22.41 -4.68 -1.59
CA ALA A 137 -22.92 -5.23 -2.84
C ALA A 137 -23.03 -4.16 -3.94
N GLY A 138 -22.54 -4.49 -5.13
CA GLY A 138 -22.53 -3.60 -6.30
C GLY A 138 -21.49 -2.48 -6.25
N LYS A 139 -20.61 -2.45 -5.22
CA LYS A 139 -19.51 -1.50 -5.10
C LYS A 139 -18.19 -2.11 -5.56
N HIS A 140 -17.15 -1.27 -5.68
CA HIS A 140 -15.88 -1.63 -6.30
C HIS A 140 -14.73 -1.20 -5.40
N PRO A 141 -13.72 -2.04 -5.11
CA PRO A 141 -12.54 -1.63 -4.37
C PRO A 141 -11.65 -0.70 -5.22
N VAL A 142 -10.97 0.23 -4.55
CA VAL A 142 -9.84 0.99 -5.08
C VAL A 142 -8.77 1.07 -4.01
N VAL A 143 -7.51 0.88 -4.41
CA VAL A 143 -6.37 1.07 -3.50
C VAL A 143 -5.71 2.40 -3.81
N LEU A 144 -5.69 3.32 -2.83
CA LEU A 144 -4.99 4.59 -2.93
C LEU A 144 -3.61 4.43 -2.30
N THR A 145 -2.53 4.65 -3.06
CA THR A 145 -1.16 4.51 -2.56
C THR A 145 -0.35 5.78 -2.77
N PHE A 146 0.43 6.17 -1.77
CA PHE A 146 1.31 7.33 -1.81
C PHE A 146 2.74 6.90 -1.58
N ASP A 147 3.65 7.28 -2.48
CA ASP A 147 5.07 6.97 -2.38
C ASP A 147 5.87 8.17 -1.80
N ASP A 148 7.14 7.93 -1.44
CA ASP A 148 8.16 8.92 -1.04
C ASP A 148 7.95 9.62 0.31
N SER A 149 6.78 9.56 0.89
CA SER A 149 6.46 10.21 2.17
C SER A 149 6.93 11.68 2.29
N THR A 150 6.80 12.44 1.21
CA THR A 150 7.05 13.90 1.23
C THR A 150 5.99 14.61 2.09
N PRO A 151 6.24 15.87 2.55
CA PRO A 151 5.27 16.57 3.40
C PRO A 151 3.95 16.95 2.70
N SER A 152 3.87 16.87 1.37
CA SER A 152 2.67 17.32 0.64
C SER A 152 1.49 16.34 0.72
N PRO A 153 1.65 14.99 0.68
CA PRO A 153 0.57 14.07 0.98
C PRO A 153 0.08 14.13 2.42
N PHE A 154 1.00 14.34 3.37
CA PHE A 154 0.64 14.41 4.77
C PHE A 154 1.66 15.22 5.58
N ARG A 155 1.18 16.02 6.49
CA ARG A 155 1.87 16.62 7.63
C ARG A 155 0.85 17.04 8.67
N LEU A 156 1.27 17.11 9.92
CA LEU A 156 0.45 17.63 11.00
C LEU A 156 0.59 19.14 11.12
N GLY A 157 -0.54 19.82 11.31
CA GLY A 157 -0.58 21.21 11.75
C GLY A 157 -0.26 21.34 13.24
N ASP A 158 -0.15 22.57 13.73
CA ASP A 158 0.11 22.88 15.14
C ASP A 158 -1.02 22.40 16.08
N ASP A 159 -2.22 22.21 15.53
CA ASP A 159 -3.40 21.68 16.23
C ASP A 159 -3.47 20.15 16.26
N GLY A 160 -2.48 19.45 15.70
CA GLY A 160 -2.41 18.00 15.62
C GLY A 160 -3.34 17.36 14.59
N ARG A 161 -3.93 18.15 13.69
CA ARG A 161 -4.73 17.67 12.54
C ARG A 161 -3.93 17.66 11.27
N PRO A 162 -4.37 16.92 10.23
CA PRO A 162 -3.78 17.04 8.90
C PRO A 162 -3.76 18.50 8.43
N ALA A 163 -2.62 18.96 7.97
CA ALA A 163 -2.52 20.34 7.51
C ALA A 163 -3.40 20.55 6.27
N PRO A 164 -4.06 21.72 6.14
CA PRO A 164 -4.93 22.02 5.02
C PRO A 164 -4.24 21.84 3.66
N GLY A 165 -4.96 21.28 2.69
CA GLY A 165 -4.50 21.04 1.33
C GLY A 165 -3.57 19.83 1.16
N THR A 166 -3.27 19.07 2.22
CA THR A 166 -2.61 17.78 2.09
C THR A 166 -3.55 16.71 1.53
N ALA A 167 -3.01 15.64 0.95
CA ALA A 167 -3.85 14.54 0.45
C ALA A 167 -4.77 13.95 1.52
N VAL A 168 -4.27 13.79 2.76
CA VAL A 168 -5.08 13.28 3.87
C VAL A 168 -6.21 14.25 4.22
N ASP A 169 -5.96 15.55 4.29
CA ASP A 169 -7.00 16.56 4.53
C ASP A 169 -8.11 16.50 3.45
N ILE A 170 -7.71 16.43 2.18
CA ILE A 170 -8.64 16.32 1.04
C ILE A 170 -9.43 15.01 1.10
N LEU A 171 -8.78 13.88 1.39
CA LEU A 171 -9.43 12.57 1.46
C LEU A 171 -10.46 12.51 2.58
N LEU A 172 -10.14 13.05 3.76
CA LEU A 172 -11.07 13.13 4.88
C LEU A 172 -12.29 14.01 4.55
N ASP A 173 -12.08 15.16 3.89
CA ASP A 173 -13.16 16.05 3.46
C ASP A 173 -14.07 15.39 2.42
N VAL A 174 -13.51 14.70 1.41
CA VAL A 174 -14.30 13.96 0.40
C VAL A 174 -15.08 12.83 1.05
N ALA A 175 -14.45 12.03 1.90
CA ALA A 175 -15.12 10.93 2.61
C ALA A 175 -16.26 11.43 3.51
N GLY A 176 -16.09 12.58 4.17
CA GLY A 176 -17.14 13.20 4.99
C GLY A 176 -18.38 13.62 4.17
N ARG A 177 -18.23 13.85 2.87
CA ARG A 177 -19.33 14.24 1.96
C ARG A 177 -19.93 13.06 1.19
N HIS A 178 -19.24 11.92 1.13
CA HIS A 178 -19.67 10.74 0.37
C HIS A 178 -19.78 9.52 1.30
N PRO A 179 -20.95 9.26 1.91
CA PRO A 179 -21.16 8.08 2.75
C PRO A 179 -20.79 6.78 2.04
N GLY A 180 -19.98 5.94 2.69
CA GLY A 180 -19.46 4.69 2.13
C GLY A 180 -18.12 4.82 1.39
N PHE A 181 -17.64 6.03 1.11
CA PHE A 181 -16.27 6.25 0.64
C PHE A 181 -15.33 6.32 1.85
N ARG A 182 -14.54 5.26 2.08
CA ARG A 182 -13.71 5.12 3.27
C ARG A 182 -12.50 6.08 3.21
N PRO A 183 -12.15 6.78 4.31
CA PRO A 183 -10.99 7.64 4.36
C PRO A 183 -9.71 6.85 4.67
N VAL A 184 -9.33 5.89 3.82
CA VAL A 184 -8.14 5.06 4.00
C VAL A 184 -7.25 5.08 2.75
N ALA A 185 -5.95 4.93 2.96
CA ALA A 185 -4.94 4.81 1.93
C ALA A 185 -3.71 4.10 2.50
N THR A 186 -2.76 3.73 1.65
CA THR A 186 -1.46 3.16 2.04
C THR A 186 -0.35 4.15 1.72
N PHE A 187 0.49 4.44 2.69
CA PHE A 187 1.66 5.29 2.54
C PHE A 187 2.93 4.43 2.55
N PHE A 188 3.62 4.38 1.42
CA PHE A 188 4.92 3.73 1.28
C PHE A 188 6.00 4.74 1.65
N VAL A 189 6.63 4.56 2.81
CA VAL A 189 7.49 5.57 3.42
C VAL A 189 8.97 5.23 3.31
N ASN A 190 9.78 6.30 3.25
CA ASN A 190 11.24 6.29 3.26
C ASN A 190 11.82 6.84 4.58
N ALA A 191 13.13 7.16 4.60
CA ALA A 191 13.74 7.93 5.67
C ALA A 191 13.04 9.29 5.87
N ASP A 192 12.98 9.75 7.11
CA ASP A 192 12.37 11.03 7.51
C ASP A 192 10.94 11.23 6.99
N PRO A 193 9.99 10.32 7.32
CA PRO A 193 8.65 10.35 6.80
C PRO A 193 7.97 11.70 7.03
N PHE A 194 7.44 12.29 5.96
CA PHE A 194 6.72 13.55 5.96
C PHE A 194 7.53 14.76 6.49
N GLY A 195 8.86 14.68 6.40
CA GLY A 195 9.78 15.69 6.91
C GLY A 195 9.93 15.68 8.44
N GLU A 196 9.40 14.67 9.13
CA GLU A 196 9.60 14.47 10.56
C GLU A 196 10.73 13.45 10.79
N PRO A 197 11.83 13.80 11.47
CA PRO A 197 12.89 12.83 11.77
C PRO A 197 12.35 11.61 12.52
N GLY A 198 12.46 10.43 11.88
CA GLY A 198 11.94 9.16 12.39
C GLY A 198 10.42 9.02 12.42
N GLY A 199 9.64 9.99 11.97
CA GLY A 199 8.21 9.89 11.67
C GLY A 199 7.26 9.54 12.81
N ARG A 200 7.70 9.61 14.09
CA ARG A 200 6.92 9.04 15.22
C ARG A 200 5.52 9.59 15.36
N LYS A 201 5.33 10.89 15.17
CA LYS A 201 4.01 11.52 15.33
C LYS A 201 3.16 11.34 14.09
N THR A 202 3.77 11.52 12.92
CA THR A 202 3.07 11.43 11.63
C THR A 202 2.64 10.00 11.33
N LEU A 203 3.53 9.02 11.48
CA LEU A 203 3.20 7.60 11.27
C LEU A 203 2.15 7.12 12.28
N LYS A 204 2.33 7.48 13.57
CA LYS A 204 1.35 7.11 14.58
C LYS A 204 -0.03 7.71 14.31
N TRP A 205 -0.10 8.95 13.88
CA TRP A 205 -1.37 9.59 13.54
C TRP A 205 -2.08 8.84 12.40
N LEU A 206 -1.34 8.49 11.35
CA LEU A 206 -1.87 7.74 10.21
C LEU A 206 -2.38 6.35 10.64
N ASP A 207 -1.59 5.61 11.41
CA ASP A 207 -1.95 4.28 11.93
C ASP A 207 -3.20 4.35 12.84
N ASP A 208 -3.25 5.30 13.78
CA ASP A 208 -4.39 5.52 14.68
C ASP A 208 -5.71 5.87 13.92
N HIS A 209 -5.60 6.34 12.67
CA HIS A 209 -6.74 6.72 11.83
C HIS A 209 -7.03 5.71 10.70
N GLY A 210 -6.43 4.51 10.76
CA GLY A 210 -6.72 3.42 9.82
C GLY A 210 -6.01 3.49 8.48
N PHE A 211 -5.01 4.36 8.33
CA PHE A 211 -4.13 4.36 7.17
C PHE A 211 -3.06 3.27 7.33
N GLU A 212 -2.70 2.63 6.24
CA GLU A 212 -1.61 1.65 6.25
C GLU A 212 -0.26 2.32 5.98
N ILE A 213 0.77 1.86 6.71
CA ILE A 213 2.16 2.22 6.45
C ILE A 213 2.87 1.03 5.81
N GLY A 214 3.43 1.25 4.63
CA GLY A 214 4.23 0.29 3.88
C GLY A 214 5.68 0.72 3.74
N ASN A 215 6.53 -0.22 3.29
CA ASN A 215 7.96 -0.01 3.11
C ASN A 215 8.27 0.51 1.69
N HIS A 216 9.05 1.59 1.58
CA HIS A 216 9.53 2.12 0.30
C HIS A 216 11.05 2.23 0.24
N THR A 217 11.76 1.35 0.99
CA THR A 217 13.20 1.40 1.26
C THR A 217 13.66 2.66 2.02
N LEU A 218 14.81 2.61 2.65
CA LEU A 218 15.35 3.76 3.40
C LEU A 218 15.90 4.85 2.48
N LYS A 219 16.55 4.47 1.37
CA LYS A 219 17.33 5.37 0.50
C LYS A 219 16.74 5.57 -0.89
N HIS A 220 15.59 4.95 -1.16
CA HIS A 220 14.94 5.04 -2.47
C HIS A 220 15.88 4.62 -3.63
N ASN A 221 16.68 3.57 -3.43
CA ASN A 221 17.56 3.04 -4.46
C ASN A 221 16.79 2.17 -5.46
N ALA A 222 17.22 2.18 -6.74
CA ALA A 222 16.77 1.23 -7.74
C ALA A 222 17.31 -0.17 -7.38
N LEU A 223 16.47 -1.04 -6.82
CA LEU A 223 16.92 -2.32 -6.24
C LEU A 223 17.44 -3.32 -7.29
N GLY A 224 17.03 -3.19 -8.55
CA GLY A 224 17.52 -4.03 -9.65
C GLY A 224 19.00 -3.84 -9.98
N ASP A 225 19.56 -2.68 -9.63
CA ASP A 225 20.97 -2.34 -9.87
C ASP A 225 21.85 -2.67 -8.65
N ALA A 226 21.24 -2.95 -7.49
CA ALA A 226 21.93 -3.24 -6.24
C ALA A 226 22.31 -4.72 -6.11
N ASP A 227 23.31 -5.01 -5.27
CA ASP A 227 23.59 -6.38 -4.82
C ASP A 227 22.61 -6.79 -3.69
N ASP A 228 22.52 -8.10 -3.44
CA ASP A 228 21.57 -8.66 -2.47
C ASP A 228 21.76 -8.12 -1.05
N ALA A 229 22.98 -7.83 -0.64
CA ALA A 229 23.27 -7.27 0.69
C ALA A 229 22.77 -5.83 0.82
N THR A 230 22.96 -5.03 -0.23
CA THR A 230 22.45 -3.66 -0.32
C THR A 230 20.91 -3.64 -0.37
N VAL A 231 20.28 -4.55 -1.12
CA VAL A 231 18.82 -4.71 -1.15
C VAL A 231 18.29 -4.98 0.25
N GLN A 232 18.83 -6.00 0.93
CA GLN A 232 18.38 -6.36 2.28
C GLN A 232 18.63 -5.24 3.30
N TRP A 233 19.79 -4.57 3.20
CA TRP A 233 20.10 -3.43 4.05
C TRP A 233 19.09 -2.29 3.89
N ASP A 234 18.75 -1.93 2.67
CA ASP A 234 17.88 -0.78 2.38
C ASP A 234 16.44 -1.05 2.86
N ILE A 235 15.92 -2.25 2.60
CA ILE A 235 14.59 -2.67 3.04
C ILE A 235 14.55 -2.81 4.57
N ALA A 236 15.49 -3.55 5.18
CA ALA A 236 15.49 -3.83 6.61
C ALA A 236 15.75 -2.57 7.45
N SER A 237 16.56 -1.64 6.96
CA SER A 237 16.79 -0.38 7.66
C SER A 237 15.54 0.50 7.72
N ASN A 238 14.75 0.51 6.64
CA ASN A 238 13.47 1.20 6.64
C ASN A 238 12.42 0.46 7.49
N GLN A 239 12.40 -0.88 7.45
CA GLN A 239 11.57 -1.70 8.35
C GLN A 239 11.83 -1.32 9.80
N TRP A 240 13.10 -1.27 10.21
CA TRP A 240 13.48 -0.88 11.57
C TRP A 240 13.02 0.54 11.95
N LEU A 241 13.07 1.50 11.02
CA LEU A 241 12.57 2.86 11.23
C LEU A 241 11.07 2.84 11.53
N ILE A 242 10.30 2.11 10.72
CA ILE A 242 8.85 2.01 10.87
C ILE A 242 8.50 1.27 12.17
N ASP A 243 9.12 0.12 12.45
CA ASP A 243 8.89 -0.66 13.68
C ASP A 243 9.20 0.14 14.95
N LYS A 244 10.18 1.05 14.90
CA LYS A 244 10.45 1.97 16.02
C LYS A 244 9.36 3.01 16.25
N ALA A 245 8.71 3.46 15.19
CA ALA A 245 7.60 4.41 15.28
C ALA A 245 6.30 3.69 15.64
N LEU A 246 6.09 2.49 15.12
CA LEU A 246 4.85 1.69 15.20
C LEU A 246 5.14 0.24 15.62
N PRO A 247 5.52 -0.02 16.88
CA PRO A 247 5.97 -1.36 17.31
C PRO A 247 4.86 -2.44 17.26
N ASP A 248 3.60 -2.04 17.27
CA ASP A 248 2.44 -2.94 17.30
C ASP A 248 1.76 -3.09 15.93
N SER A 249 2.20 -2.35 14.91
CA SER A 249 1.61 -2.35 13.56
C SER A 249 2.50 -3.07 12.55
N PRO A 250 2.09 -4.22 12.01
CA PRO A 250 2.92 -4.98 11.07
C PRO A 250 3.02 -4.27 9.72
N VAL A 251 4.24 -4.19 9.17
CA VAL A 251 4.51 -3.73 7.80
C VAL A 251 4.47 -4.93 6.87
N VAL A 252 3.42 -5.02 6.05
CA VAL A 252 3.18 -6.17 5.17
C VAL A 252 3.15 -5.83 3.68
N SER A 253 3.22 -4.55 3.36
CA SER A 253 3.20 -4.05 1.98
C SER A 253 4.50 -3.29 1.67
N MET A 254 4.99 -3.46 0.45
CA MET A 254 6.18 -2.76 -0.06
C MET A 254 5.91 -2.21 -1.47
N ALA A 255 6.29 -0.96 -1.73
CA ALA A 255 6.42 -0.45 -3.09
C ALA A 255 7.89 -0.37 -3.50
N LEU A 256 8.19 -0.80 -4.71
CA LEU A 256 9.55 -0.76 -5.25
C LEU A 256 9.87 0.63 -5.80
N PRO A 257 10.93 1.30 -5.32
CA PRO A 257 11.41 2.53 -5.95
C PRO A 257 11.62 2.33 -7.45
N TYR A 258 11.06 3.22 -8.26
CA TYR A 258 11.06 3.15 -9.74
C TYR A 258 10.44 1.86 -10.31
N GLY A 259 9.75 1.04 -9.52
CA GLY A 259 9.33 -0.30 -9.91
C GLY A 259 10.51 -1.28 -10.13
N SER A 260 11.71 -0.92 -9.68
CA SER A 260 12.96 -1.66 -9.94
C SER A 260 13.06 -2.90 -9.06
N MET A 261 12.72 -4.06 -9.65
CA MET A 261 12.72 -5.36 -8.97
C MET A 261 14.15 -5.84 -8.72
N PRO A 262 14.51 -6.28 -7.48
CA PRO A 262 15.81 -6.89 -7.22
C PRO A 262 16.02 -8.16 -8.07
N ARG A 263 17.29 -8.50 -8.35
CA ARG A 263 17.66 -9.69 -9.16
C ARG A 263 17.12 -10.98 -8.53
N ASP A 264 17.29 -11.16 -7.22
CA ASP A 264 16.51 -12.15 -6.47
C ASP A 264 15.21 -11.51 -5.99
N ARG A 265 14.12 -11.76 -6.74
CA ARG A 265 12.78 -11.23 -6.43
C ARG A 265 12.29 -11.59 -5.01
N LYS A 266 12.79 -12.68 -4.42
CA LYS A 266 12.40 -13.08 -3.06
C LYS A 266 12.81 -12.05 -2.02
N LEU A 267 13.89 -11.29 -2.28
CA LEU A 267 14.35 -10.25 -1.36
C LEU A 267 13.39 -9.07 -1.23
N ALA A 268 12.50 -8.84 -2.19
CA ALA A 268 11.42 -7.86 -2.02
C ALA A 268 10.31 -8.38 -1.07
N LEU A 269 10.12 -9.71 -0.97
CA LEU A 269 9.10 -10.32 -0.13
C LEU A 269 9.60 -10.64 1.28
N THR A 270 10.84 -11.11 1.43
CA THR A 270 11.37 -11.54 2.72
C THR A 270 12.88 -11.45 2.77
N GLY A 271 13.41 -11.05 3.91
CA GLY A 271 14.84 -10.97 4.14
C GLY A 271 15.17 -10.57 5.57
N GLU A 272 16.49 -10.42 5.82
CA GLU A 272 17.01 -10.00 7.10
C GLU A 272 18.32 -9.24 6.91
N TYR A 273 18.52 -8.15 7.65
CA TYR A 273 19.79 -7.47 7.74
C TYR A 273 20.00 -6.88 9.14
N GLY A 274 21.18 -7.11 9.74
CA GLY A 274 21.49 -6.57 11.06
C GLY A 274 20.54 -7.02 12.18
N GLY A 275 19.94 -8.21 12.08
CA GLY A 275 18.97 -8.73 13.03
C GLY A 275 17.53 -8.21 12.83
N VAL A 276 17.30 -7.36 11.84
CA VAL A 276 15.97 -6.88 11.46
C VAL A 276 15.43 -7.74 10.33
N ARG A 277 14.29 -8.40 10.58
CA ARG A 277 13.57 -9.21 9.58
C ARG A 277 12.44 -8.41 8.99
N TYR A 278 12.14 -8.67 7.72
CA TYR A 278 10.96 -8.15 7.05
C TYR A 278 10.25 -9.25 6.27
N ARG A 279 8.93 -9.12 6.15
CA ARG A 279 8.09 -10.02 5.36
C ARG A 279 6.91 -9.27 4.79
N HIS A 280 6.89 -9.08 3.48
CA HIS A 280 5.80 -8.44 2.77
C HIS A 280 4.86 -9.49 2.17
N GLN A 281 3.57 -9.21 2.23
CA GLN A 281 2.51 -10.00 1.56
C GLN A 281 2.31 -9.50 0.12
N GLY A 282 2.51 -8.18 -0.11
CA GLY A 282 2.37 -7.54 -1.40
C GLY A 282 3.57 -6.65 -1.76
N VAL A 283 4.06 -6.80 -3.01
CA VAL A 283 5.11 -5.96 -3.59
C VAL A 283 4.53 -5.22 -4.79
N TYR A 284 4.48 -3.89 -4.70
CA TYR A 284 3.82 -3.00 -5.63
C TYR A 284 4.83 -2.38 -6.60
N LEU A 285 4.51 -2.46 -7.90
CA LEU A 285 5.32 -1.91 -8.99
C LEU A 285 4.98 -0.44 -9.26
N ALA A 286 5.77 0.24 -10.08
CA ALA A 286 5.45 1.55 -10.62
C ALA A 286 4.72 1.43 -11.95
N GLY A 287 3.50 1.94 -12.02
CA GLY A 287 2.74 2.18 -13.24
C GLY A 287 2.29 0.98 -14.06
N GLY A 288 1.39 1.23 -15.00
CA GLY A 288 1.06 0.34 -16.09
C GLY A 288 -0.41 -0.02 -16.27
N ARG A 289 -1.08 -0.69 -15.34
CA ARG A 289 -2.43 -1.24 -15.53
C ARG A 289 -3.11 -1.54 -14.21
N PRO A 290 -4.45 -1.74 -14.18
CA PRO A 290 -5.14 -2.26 -13.02
C PRO A 290 -4.58 -3.62 -12.57
N ALA A 291 -4.62 -3.89 -11.26
CA ALA A 291 -4.23 -5.17 -10.72
C ALA A 291 -5.30 -6.23 -10.98
N PRO A 292 -4.92 -7.51 -11.22
CA PRO A 292 -5.87 -8.61 -11.12
C PRO A 292 -6.49 -8.66 -9.72
N SER A 293 -7.71 -9.21 -9.62
CA SER A 293 -8.36 -9.44 -8.33
C SER A 293 -7.48 -10.29 -7.39
N PRO A 294 -7.55 -10.06 -6.05
CA PRO A 294 -6.86 -10.92 -5.08
C PRO A 294 -7.42 -12.34 -5.02
N TYR A 295 -8.58 -12.57 -5.61
CA TYR A 295 -9.17 -13.92 -5.76
C TYR A 295 -8.78 -14.61 -7.07
N SER A 296 -8.07 -13.90 -7.96
CA SER A 296 -7.66 -14.43 -9.26
C SER A 296 -6.29 -15.11 -9.20
N SER A 297 -6.16 -16.25 -9.93
CA SER A 297 -4.88 -16.90 -10.20
C SER A 297 -3.89 -16.04 -11.01
N ASP A 298 -4.38 -14.94 -11.61
CA ASP A 298 -3.56 -14.01 -12.38
C ASP A 298 -2.78 -13.01 -11.50
N LEU A 299 -3.11 -12.92 -10.20
CA LEU A 299 -2.38 -12.04 -9.28
C LEU A 299 -1.03 -12.66 -8.91
N ASP A 300 0.06 -11.92 -9.15
CA ASP A 300 1.37 -12.17 -8.56
C ASP A 300 1.58 -11.21 -7.37
N PRO A 301 1.46 -11.66 -6.11
CA PRO A 301 1.65 -10.79 -4.96
C PRO A 301 3.07 -10.20 -4.88
N GLY A 302 4.05 -10.82 -5.53
CA GLY A 302 5.42 -10.32 -5.63
C GLY A 302 5.62 -9.26 -6.73
N ALA A 303 4.56 -8.89 -7.51
CA ALA A 303 4.66 -7.92 -8.60
C ALA A 303 3.30 -7.30 -8.95
N ILE A 304 2.66 -6.66 -7.99
CA ILE A 304 1.33 -6.06 -8.13
C ILE A 304 1.44 -4.77 -8.98
N PRO A 305 0.79 -4.69 -10.15
CA PRO A 305 0.83 -3.48 -10.96
C PRO A 305 0.02 -2.35 -10.32
N ARG A 306 0.44 -1.10 -10.56
CA ARG A 306 -0.27 0.10 -10.16
C ARG A 306 -0.56 0.97 -11.38
N ILE A 307 -1.42 1.95 -11.22
CA ILE A 307 -1.76 2.95 -12.22
C ILE A 307 -1.29 4.31 -11.69
N ARG A 308 -0.50 5.03 -12.48
CA ARG A 308 -0.10 6.40 -12.16
C ARG A 308 -1.32 7.32 -12.22
N SER A 309 -1.54 8.12 -11.17
CA SER A 309 -2.62 9.11 -11.16
C SER A 309 -2.26 10.27 -12.11
N GLN A 310 -2.99 10.36 -13.22
CA GLN A 310 -2.81 11.37 -14.26
C GLN A 310 -4.09 11.54 -15.08
N GLU A 311 -4.16 12.66 -15.82
CA GLU A 311 -5.19 12.90 -16.83
C GLU A 311 -4.78 12.31 -18.20
N THR A 312 -5.76 12.24 -19.12
CA THR A 312 -5.57 11.65 -20.45
C THR A 312 -4.79 12.54 -21.43
N ASP A 313 -4.63 13.81 -21.14
CA ASP A 313 -3.92 14.78 -21.99
C ASP A 313 -2.40 14.79 -21.80
N THR A 314 -1.88 13.89 -20.95
CA THR A 314 -0.45 13.71 -20.75
C THR A 314 0.18 12.83 -21.83
N ALA A 315 1.52 12.82 -21.93
CA ALA A 315 2.25 11.96 -22.86
C ALA A 315 1.97 10.44 -22.65
N GLU A 316 1.65 10.03 -21.43
CA GLU A 316 1.29 8.67 -21.05
C GLU A 316 -0.21 8.50 -20.81
N GLY A 317 -1.05 9.42 -21.31
CA GLY A 317 -2.47 9.49 -21.02
C GLY A 317 -3.28 8.22 -21.26
N ALA A 318 -2.86 7.38 -22.21
CA ALA A 318 -3.50 6.08 -22.46
C ALA A 318 -3.34 5.07 -21.30
N TYR A 319 -2.38 5.30 -20.39
CA TYR A 319 -2.08 4.48 -19.21
C TYR A 319 -2.39 5.22 -17.90
N SER A 320 -2.98 6.40 -17.98
CA SER A 320 -3.37 7.23 -16.83
C SER A 320 -4.50 6.62 -16.02
N SER A 321 -4.67 7.09 -14.78
CA SER A 321 -5.81 6.72 -13.94
C SER A 321 -7.14 7.08 -14.60
N SER A 322 -7.25 8.28 -15.19
CA SER A 322 -8.45 8.71 -15.90
C SER A 322 -8.84 7.75 -17.03
N ALA A 323 -7.86 7.34 -17.89
CA ALA A 323 -8.11 6.41 -18.99
C ALA A 323 -8.49 5.00 -18.51
N TRP A 324 -7.88 4.51 -17.43
CA TRP A 324 -8.22 3.20 -16.89
C TRP A 324 -9.57 3.20 -16.19
N LEU A 325 -9.91 4.25 -15.46
CA LEU A 325 -11.23 4.39 -14.83
C LEU A 325 -12.34 4.45 -15.89
N ASP A 326 -12.10 5.10 -17.03
CA ASP A 326 -13.05 5.07 -18.16
C ASP A 326 -13.27 3.64 -18.67
N LYS A 327 -12.19 2.88 -18.93
CA LYS A 327 -12.26 1.49 -19.41
C LYS A 327 -12.90 0.52 -18.42
N LEU A 328 -12.71 0.77 -17.11
CA LEU A 328 -13.36 -0.01 -16.03
C LEU A 328 -14.83 0.36 -15.91
N GLY A 329 -15.17 1.64 -16.14
CA GLY A 329 -16.54 2.16 -16.06
C GLY A 329 -17.42 1.75 -17.22
N ASP A 330 -16.89 1.73 -18.45
CA ASP A 330 -17.63 1.38 -19.69
C ASP A 330 -17.65 -0.14 -19.99
N GLY A 331 -16.93 -0.95 -19.17
CA GLY A 331 -16.85 -2.40 -19.33
C GLY A 331 -15.86 -2.89 -20.38
N THR A 332 -15.03 -2.02 -20.94
CA THR A 332 -13.89 -2.43 -21.82
C THR A 332 -12.92 -3.31 -21.06
N VAL A 333 -12.78 -3.09 -19.76
CA VAL A 333 -12.05 -3.94 -18.82
C VAL A 333 -12.99 -4.40 -17.72
N GLU A 334 -13.05 -5.71 -17.49
CA GLU A 334 -13.86 -6.32 -16.43
C GLU A 334 -13.44 -5.78 -15.06
N ARG A 335 -14.33 -5.00 -14.43
CA ARG A 335 -14.11 -4.39 -13.12
C ARG A 335 -14.54 -5.33 -12.00
N TYR A 336 -13.78 -5.36 -10.90
CA TYR A 336 -14.23 -5.97 -9.66
C TYR A 336 -15.54 -5.33 -9.21
N THR A 337 -16.56 -6.15 -8.95
CA THR A 337 -17.85 -5.73 -8.38
C THR A 337 -18.24 -6.72 -7.30
N SER A 338 -18.40 -6.25 -6.07
CA SER A 338 -18.70 -7.10 -4.91
C SER A 338 -20.14 -7.60 -4.91
N ASP A 339 -20.36 -8.80 -4.37
CA ASP A 339 -21.67 -9.34 -4.00
C ASP A 339 -22.15 -8.87 -2.62
N GLY A 340 -21.24 -8.31 -1.79
CA GLY A 340 -21.49 -7.81 -0.45
C GLY A 340 -21.34 -8.84 0.65
N ASP A 341 -20.87 -10.05 0.36
CA ASP A 341 -20.59 -11.11 1.32
C ASP A 341 -19.07 -11.42 1.34
N PRO A 342 -18.33 -11.04 2.38
CA PRO A 342 -16.88 -11.26 2.44
C PRO A 342 -16.46 -12.75 2.52
N GLU A 343 -17.39 -13.66 2.78
CA GLU A 343 -17.13 -15.10 2.87
C GLU A 343 -17.25 -15.81 1.51
N THR A 344 -17.75 -15.11 0.47
CA THR A 344 -17.99 -15.69 -0.85
C THR A 344 -17.19 -14.97 -1.93
N VAL A 345 -17.03 -15.60 -3.10
CA VAL A 345 -16.43 -15.02 -4.29
C VAL A 345 -17.40 -15.26 -5.46
N SER A 346 -18.15 -14.23 -5.80
CA SER A 346 -19.17 -14.27 -6.86
C SER A 346 -18.64 -13.76 -8.19
N PHE A 347 -18.95 -14.50 -9.26
CA PHE A 347 -18.48 -14.15 -10.60
C PHE A 347 -19.33 -14.82 -11.69
N PRO A 348 -19.37 -14.25 -12.92
CA PRO A 348 -19.96 -14.90 -14.10
C PRO A 348 -19.25 -16.23 -14.40
N ARG A 349 -20.01 -17.28 -14.77
CA ARG A 349 -19.46 -18.66 -14.96
C ARG A 349 -18.28 -18.72 -15.93
N GLU A 350 -18.25 -17.89 -16.95
CA GLU A 350 -17.15 -17.80 -17.91
C GLU A 350 -15.83 -17.36 -17.29
N MET A 351 -15.87 -16.69 -16.15
CA MET A 351 -14.68 -16.25 -15.41
C MET A 351 -14.07 -17.32 -14.49
N ALA A 352 -14.72 -18.48 -14.34
CA ALA A 352 -14.31 -19.55 -13.40
C ALA A 352 -12.85 -20.01 -13.61
N HIS A 353 -12.34 -19.94 -14.84
CA HIS A 353 -10.96 -20.31 -15.16
C HIS A 353 -9.89 -19.40 -14.51
N ARG A 354 -10.30 -18.20 -14.02
CA ARG A 354 -9.42 -17.24 -13.34
C ARG A 354 -9.39 -17.40 -11.83
N LEU A 355 -10.32 -18.18 -11.24
CA LEU A 355 -10.38 -18.33 -9.79
C LEU A 355 -9.13 -19.01 -9.25
N ALA A 356 -8.51 -18.46 -8.22
CA ALA A 356 -7.38 -19.05 -7.54
C ALA A 356 -7.78 -20.41 -6.87
N PHE A 357 -6.84 -21.35 -6.88
CA PHE A 357 -7.13 -22.74 -6.42
C PHE A 357 -7.58 -22.79 -4.95
N ASP A 358 -7.01 -21.97 -4.09
CA ASP A 358 -7.31 -21.88 -2.66
C ASP A 358 -8.64 -21.18 -2.34
N ARG A 359 -9.37 -20.66 -3.36
CA ARG A 359 -10.66 -19.95 -3.22
C ARG A 359 -11.85 -20.77 -3.72
N GLN A 360 -11.65 -22.02 -4.12
CA GLN A 360 -12.71 -22.87 -4.70
C GLN A 360 -13.90 -23.10 -3.76
N GLU A 361 -13.67 -23.17 -2.45
CA GLU A 361 -14.74 -23.40 -1.46
C GLU A 361 -15.66 -22.18 -1.31
N ALA A 362 -15.12 -20.96 -1.50
CA ALA A 362 -15.87 -19.71 -1.44
C ALA A 362 -16.60 -19.38 -2.74
N ALA A 363 -16.36 -20.10 -3.85
CA ALA A 363 -16.85 -19.79 -5.18
C ALA A 363 -18.39 -19.80 -5.29
N ARG A 364 -18.93 -18.75 -5.91
CA ARG A 364 -20.36 -18.58 -6.23
C ARG A 364 -20.54 -18.17 -7.70
N PRO A 365 -20.30 -19.08 -8.66
CA PRO A 365 -20.50 -18.80 -10.09
C PRO A 365 -21.99 -18.74 -10.43
N TYR A 366 -22.43 -17.72 -11.13
CA TYR A 366 -23.83 -17.54 -11.54
C TYR A 366 -24.00 -17.42 -13.07
#